data_47a18795c05947eb51c8c9237824de56
#
_entry.id   47a18795c05947eb51c8c9237824de56
#
_cell.length_a   1.000
_cell.length_b   1.000
_cell.length_c   1.000
_cell.angle_alpha   90.00
_cell.angle_beta   90.00
_cell.angle_gamma   90.00
#
_symmetry.space_group_name_H-M   'P 1'
#
loop_
_entity.id
_entity.type
_entity.pdbx_description
1 polymer ?
#
loop_
_entity_poly.entity_id
_entity_poly.type
_entity_poly.pdbx_seq_one_letter_code
_entity_poly.pdbx_strand_id
1 'polypeptide(L)'
;MTGNETQRNTSSQRAGERISHLVDRAVLAWDRLRKAVLQLAGEVIEEILFFLEPDAESPGESAATHREQAAAAIVELLGKDPARTLLVLSPQEREIAVAELHIAIARALGIEPPCTVSSSDMSGVAGFYSFAKDTIVLNAGSLSKQPMTLLEAKTLLDTVCHETYHAMQRRALRSPSKYGVSKAEAKIWRINFKNYIEPEQNPERYMFQPVEITAYNFASAVIREIYGKG
;
A
#
# COMPACT_ATOMS: atom_id res chain seq x y z
N MET A 1 34.30 -42.04 -16.61
CA MET A 1 33.11 -41.79 -15.77
C MET A 1 32.79 -40.30 -15.63
N THR A 2 32.46 -39.58 -16.69
CA THR A 2 32.30 -38.10 -16.68
C THR A 2 31.05 -37.59 -17.40
N GLY A 3 30.14 -38.48 -17.82
CA GLY A 3 28.95 -38.08 -18.60
C GLY A 3 27.67 -37.77 -17.80
N ASN A 4 27.59 -38.13 -16.52
CA ASN A 4 26.35 -38.08 -15.75
C ASN A 4 26.13 -36.80 -14.92
N GLU A 5 27.16 -36.05 -14.62
CA GLU A 5 27.05 -34.81 -13.82
C GLU A 5 26.59 -33.62 -14.63
N THR A 6 26.99 -33.50 -15.89
CA THR A 6 26.61 -32.40 -16.78
C THR A 6 25.10 -32.42 -17.13
N GLN A 7 24.51 -33.62 -17.28
CA GLN A 7 23.06 -33.76 -17.55
C GLN A 7 22.21 -33.47 -16.34
N ARG A 8 22.64 -33.76 -15.12
CA ARG A 8 21.93 -33.42 -13.89
C ARG A 8 21.88 -31.92 -13.63
N ASN A 9 22.95 -31.20 -13.94
CA ASN A 9 23.03 -29.75 -13.73
C ASN A 9 22.10 -28.98 -14.67
N THR A 10 21.98 -29.40 -15.94
CA THR A 10 21.08 -28.76 -16.92
C THR A 10 19.60 -29.02 -16.64
N SER A 11 19.23 -30.16 -16.07
CA SER A 11 17.84 -30.46 -15.71
C SER A 11 17.37 -29.67 -14.48
N SER A 12 18.24 -29.50 -13.47
CA SER A 12 17.97 -28.69 -12.29
C SER A 12 17.83 -27.19 -12.62
N GLN A 13 18.69 -26.69 -13.51
CA GLN A 13 18.64 -25.31 -13.98
C GLN A 13 17.35 -25.02 -14.78
N ARG A 14 16.94 -25.92 -15.68
CA ARG A 14 15.66 -25.80 -16.40
C ARG A 14 14.43 -25.92 -15.50
N ALA A 15 14.51 -26.69 -14.42
CA ALA A 15 13.44 -26.77 -13.42
C ALA A 15 13.32 -25.46 -12.64
N GLY A 16 14.44 -24.85 -12.25
CA GLY A 16 14.47 -23.53 -11.60
C GLY A 16 13.89 -22.42 -12.47
N GLU A 17 14.26 -22.38 -13.76
CA GLU A 17 13.71 -21.41 -14.73
C GLU A 17 12.19 -21.58 -14.92
N ARG A 18 11.70 -22.83 -14.98
CA ARG A 18 10.26 -23.11 -15.08
C ARG A 18 9.50 -22.68 -13.83
N ILE A 19 10.06 -22.89 -12.64
CA ILE A 19 9.46 -22.46 -11.37
C ILE A 19 9.43 -20.92 -11.31
N SER A 20 10.52 -20.23 -11.69
CA SER A 20 10.56 -18.78 -11.77
C SER A 20 9.47 -18.22 -12.70
N HIS A 21 9.36 -18.76 -13.91
CA HIS A 21 8.29 -18.37 -14.85
C HIS A 21 6.87 -18.65 -14.35
N LEU A 22 6.67 -19.71 -13.57
CA LEU A 22 5.36 -20.00 -12.97
C LEU A 22 5.04 -19.01 -11.85
N VAL A 23 6.03 -18.65 -11.03
CA VAL A 23 5.89 -17.61 -9.98
C VAL A 23 5.58 -16.26 -10.60
N ASP A 24 6.32 -15.84 -11.64
CA ASP A 24 6.07 -14.57 -12.33
C ASP A 24 4.66 -14.51 -12.94
N ARG A 25 4.21 -15.60 -13.55
CA ARG A 25 2.84 -15.70 -14.08
C ARG A 25 1.79 -15.67 -12.98
N ALA A 26 2.03 -16.31 -11.85
CA ALA A 26 1.14 -16.28 -10.70
C ALA A 26 1.04 -14.87 -10.10
N VAL A 27 2.16 -14.16 -9.97
CA VAL A 27 2.19 -12.77 -9.51
C VAL A 27 1.43 -11.84 -10.46
N LEU A 28 1.63 -11.99 -11.78
CA LEU A 28 0.89 -11.19 -12.78
C LEU A 28 -0.61 -11.52 -12.80
N ALA A 29 -0.98 -12.79 -12.66
CA ALA A 29 -2.37 -13.20 -12.58
C ALA A 29 -3.04 -12.67 -11.30
N TRP A 30 -2.32 -12.69 -10.18
CA TRP A 30 -2.75 -12.13 -8.91
C TRP A 30 -2.96 -10.61 -8.98
N ASP A 31 -2.03 -9.86 -9.61
CA ASP A 31 -2.20 -8.41 -9.78
C ASP A 31 -3.41 -8.05 -10.65
N ARG A 32 -3.67 -8.84 -11.72
CA ARG A 32 -4.88 -8.68 -12.55
C ARG A 32 -6.16 -8.99 -11.78
N LEU A 33 -6.18 -10.08 -11.02
CA LEU A 33 -7.32 -10.45 -10.18
C LEU A 33 -7.57 -9.40 -9.10
N ARG A 34 -6.52 -8.93 -8.43
CA ARG A 34 -6.57 -7.84 -7.46
C ARG A 34 -7.20 -6.57 -8.06
N LYS A 35 -6.76 -6.15 -9.24
CA LYS A 35 -7.31 -4.96 -9.93
C LYS A 35 -8.79 -5.12 -10.28
N ALA A 36 -9.18 -6.28 -10.81
CA ALA A 36 -10.57 -6.56 -11.16
C ALA A 36 -11.47 -6.61 -9.92
N VAL A 37 -10.99 -7.21 -8.85
CA VAL A 37 -11.69 -7.33 -7.57
C VAL A 37 -11.83 -5.96 -6.89
N LEU A 38 -10.78 -5.13 -6.88
CA LEU A 38 -10.84 -3.77 -6.32
C LEU A 38 -11.80 -2.89 -7.10
N GLN A 39 -11.88 -3.03 -8.41
CA GLN A 39 -12.84 -2.31 -9.23
C GLN A 39 -14.28 -2.73 -8.92
N LEU A 40 -14.56 -4.03 -8.86
CA LEU A 40 -15.88 -4.57 -8.50
C LEU A 40 -16.28 -4.20 -7.05
N ALA A 41 -15.34 -4.28 -6.12
CA ALA A 41 -15.60 -3.90 -4.72
C ALA A 41 -15.84 -2.39 -4.59
N GLY A 42 -15.13 -1.55 -5.35
CA GLY A 42 -15.39 -0.11 -5.42
C GLY A 42 -16.81 0.21 -5.88
N GLU A 43 -17.26 -0.42 -6.97
CA GLU A 43 -18.60 -0.25 -7.51
C GLU A 43 -19.70 -0.69 -6.51
N VAL A 44 -19.51 -1.84 -5.86
CA VAL A 44 -20.47 -2.37 -4.86
C VAL A 44 -20.48 -1.51 -3.60
N ILE A 45 -19.34 -0.97 -3.18
CA ILE A 45 -19.27 -0.12 -1.99
C ILE A 45 -19.85 1.26 -2.27
N GLU A 46 -19.62 1.85 -3.45
CA GLU A 46 -20.29 3.10 -3.83
C GLU A 46 -21.82 2.92 -3.84
N GLU A 47 -22.30 1.77 -4.32
CA GLU A 47 -23.71 1.44 -4.33
C GLU A 47 -24.28 1.23 -2.90
N ILE A 48 -23.55 0.53 -2.03
CA ILE A 48 -23.93 0.34 -0.62
C ILE A 48 -23.87 1.67 0.15
N LEU A 49 -22.86 2.48 -0.04
CA LEU A 49 -22.74 3.80 0.58
C LEU A 49 -23.84 4.73 0.09
N PHE A 50 -24.20 4.70 -1.18
CA PHE A 50 -25.34 5.44 -1.74
C PHE A 50 -26.68 5.03 -1.08
N PHE A 51 -26.89 3.74 -0.78
CA PHE A 51 -28.10 3.26 -0.08
C PHE A 51 -28.09 3.52 1.42
N LEU A 52 -26.92 3.77 2.03
CA LEU A 52 -26.79 4.02 3.47
C LEU A 52 -26.79 5.51 3.84
N GLU A 53 -26.86 6.41 2.87
CA GLU A 53 -26.93 7.85 3.11
C GLU A 53 -28.38 8.34 3.27
N PRO A 54 -28.77 8.68 4.51
CA PRO A 54 -29.56 9.88 4.71
C PRO A 54 -28.67 10.96 5.36
N ASP A 55 -28.57 12.11 4.72
CA ASP A 55 -28.02 13.38 5.25
C ASP A 55 -26.51 13.45 5.54
N ALA A 56 -25.66 12.97 4.65
CA ALA A 56 -24.24 13.30 4.69
C ALA A 56 -23.94 14.55 3.84
N GLU A 57 -23.52 15.63 4.49
CA GLU A 57 -22.74 16.67 3.82
C GLU A 57 -21.60 15.95 3.07
N SER A 58 -21.49 16.21 1.78
CA SER A 58 -20.63 15.50 0.83
C SER A 58 -19.19 15.33 1.34
N PRO A 59 -18.70 14.09 1.57
CA PRO A 59 -17.29 13.85 1.93
C PRO A 59 -16.30 14.21 0.82
N GLY A 60 -16.81 14.59 -0.36
CA GLY A 60 -16.05 14.65 -1.60
C GLY A 60 -14.88 15.66 -1.63
N GLU A 61 -15.02 16.79 -0.99
CA GLU A 61 -14.02 17.87 -1.14
C GLU A 61 -12.76 17.62 -0.29
N SER A 62 -12.91 17.16 0.93
CA SER A 62 -11.76 16.88 1.82
C SER A 62 -10.92 15.69 1.37
N ALA A 63 -11.54 14.60 0.92
CA ALA A 63 -10.82 13.41 0.47
C ALA A 63 -10.10 13.62 -0.87
N ALA A 64 -10.67 14.40 -1.78
CA ALA A 64 -9.99 14.81 -3.01
C ALA A 64 -8.77 15.68 -2.69
N THR A 65 -8.93 16.66 -1.80
CA THR A 65 -7.85 17.54 -1.35
C THR A 65 -6.70 16.78 -0.70
N HIS A 66 -6.96 15.79 0.16
CA HIS A 66 -5.92 14.97 0.78
C HIS A 66 -5.10 14.16 -0.23
N ARG A 67 -5.74 13.60 -1.27
CA ARG A 67 -5.04 12.85 -2.34
C ARG A 67 -4.13 13.75 -3.15
N GLU A 68 -4.64 14.90 -3.56
CA GLU A 68 -3.89 15.89 -4.33
C GLU A 68 -2.72 16.44 -3.52
N GLN A 69 -2.93 16.75 -2.25
CA GLN A 69 -1.88 17.22 -1.35
C GLN A 69 -0.80 16.15 -1.12
N ALA A 70 -1.20 14.89 -0.91
CA ALA A 70 -0.26 13.79 -0.75
C ALA A 70 0.55 13.57 -2.04
N ALA A 71 -0.09 13.56 -3.21
CA ALA A 71 0.59 13.43 -4.49
C ALA A 71 1.58 14.59 -4.74
N ALA A 72 1.17 15.83 -4.45
CA ALA A 72 2.02 17.00 -4.57
C ALA A 72 3.25 16.92 -3.62
N ALA A 73 3.04 16.52 -2.36
CA ALA A 73 4.10 16.35 -1.37
C ALA A 73 5.11 15.26 -1.78
N ILE A 74 4.63 14.17 -2.38
CA ILE A 74 5.49 13.10 -2.92
C ILE A 74 6.34 13.62 -4.07
N VAL A 75 5.73 14.36 -5.00
CA VAL A 75 6.43 14.93 -6.17
C VAL A 75 7.42 16.02 -5.73
N GLU A 76 7.08 16.81 -4.73
CA GLU A 76 8.00 17.81 -4.15
C GLU A 76 9.24 17.14 -3.54
N LEU A 77 9.06 16.03 -2.81
CA LEU A 77 10.13 15.31 -2.13
C LEU A 77 11.02 14.50 -3.10
N LEU A 78 10.40 13.75 -4.00
CA LEU A 78 11.09 12.74 -4.83
C LEU A 78 11.17 13.10 -6.32
N GLY A 79 10.62 14.24 -6.72
CA GLY A 79 10.59 14.69 -8.11
C GLY A 79 9.44 14.10 -8.92
N LYS A 80 9.41 14.40 -10.22
CA LYS A 80 8.30 14.05 -11.14
C LYS A 80 8.10 12.55 -11.34
N ASP A 81 9.12 11.73 -11.12
CA ASP A 81 9.03 10.27 -11.19
C ASP A 81 9.57 9.66 -9.87
N PRO A 82 8.75 9.68 -8.81
CA PRO A 82 9.15 9.21 -7.48
C PRO A 82 9.66 7.77 -7.46
N ALA A 83 9.07 6.88 -8.27
CA ALA A 83 9.51 5.49 -8.34
C ALA A 83 10.91 5.36 -8.95
N ARG A 84 11.24 6.16 -9.98
CA ARG A 84 12.60 6.19 -10.54
C ARG A 84 13.60 6.75 -9.55
N THR A 85 13.22 7.75 -8.76
CA THR A 85 14.07 8.28 -7.70
C THR A 85 14.36 7.18 -6.67
N LEU A 86 13.35 6.49 -6.14
CA LEU A 86 13.54 5.39 -5.19
C LEU A 86 14.38 4.24 -5.75
N LEU A 87 14.25 3.94 -7.04
CA LEU A 87 14.95 2.86 -7.72
C LEU A 87 16.48 3.06 -7.73
N VAL A 88 16.94 4.31 -7.86
CA VAL A 88 18.37 4.62 -7.99
C VAL A 88 19.07 4.87 -6.65
N LEU A 89 18.30 5.04 -5.56
CA LEU A 89 18.84 5.22 -4.22
C LEU A 89 19.53 3.96 -3.70
N SER A 90 20.58 4.13 -2.93
CA SER A 90 21.15 3.06 -2.10
C SER A 90 20.12 2.61 -1.03
N PRO A 91 20.28 1.41 -0.43
CA PRO A 91 19.40 0.96 0.65
C PRO A 91 19.26 1.96 1.79
N GLN A 92 20.35 2.56 2.23
CA GLN A 92 20.35 3.54 3.33
C GLN A 92 19.63 4.84 2.95
N GLU A 93 19.89 5.37 1.76
CA GLU A 93 19.17 6.55 1.26
C GLU A 93 17.68 6.27 1.09
N ARG A 94 17.32 5.05 0.69
CA ARG A 94 15.94 4.62 0.52
C ARG A 94 15.21 4.52 1.85
N GLU A 95 15.84 4.03 2.91
CA GLU A 95 15.27 4.04 4.27
C GLU A 95 14.96 5.47 4.75
N ILE A 96 15.87 6.40 4.51
CA ILE A 96 15.67 7.83 4.82
C ILE A 96 14.51 8.39 3.98
N ALA A 97 14.56 8.16 2.67
CA ALA A 97 13.55 8.68 1.75
C ALA A 97 12.13 8.19 2.07
N VAL A 98 11.94 6.92 2.46
CA VAL A 98 10.61 6.40 2.82
C VAL A 98 10.12 6.95 4.17
N ALA A 99 11.01 7.26 5.10
CA ALA A 99 10.63 7.91 6.35
C ALA A 99 10.19 9.37 6.10
N GLU A 100 10.92 10.11 5.28
CA GLU A 100 10.56 11.47 4.86
C GLU A 100 9.27 11.48 4.04
N LEU A 101 9.09 10.50 3.15
CA LEU A 101 7.89 10.30 2.37
C LEU A 101 6.66 10.09 3.26
N HIS A 102 6.77 9.21 4.29
CA HIS A 102 5.71 9.05 5.28
C HIS A 102 5.38 10.39 5.96
N ILE A 103 6.38 11.14 6.40
CA ILE A 103 6.17 12.44 7.07
C ILE A 103 5.43 13.42 6.14
N ALA A 104 5.81 13.48 4.86
CA ALA A 104 5.17 14.35 3.88
C ALA A 104 3.69 13.97 3.66
N ILE A 105 3.40 12.69 3.47
CA ILE A 105 2.03 12.18 3.32
C ILE A 105 1.23 12.38 4.61
N ALA A 106 1.82 12.12 5.77
CA ALA A 106 1.18 12.29 7.07
C ALA A 106 0.72 13.74 7.28
N ARG A 107 1.55 14.72 6.93
CA ARG A 107 1.19 16.15 6.98
C ARG A 107 0.03 16.47 6.04
N ALA A 108 0.05 15.96 4.82
CA ALA A 108 -1.05 16.12 3.86
C ALA A 108 -2.36 15.54 4.39
N LEU A 109 -2.31 14.48 5.19
CA LEU A 109 -3.45 13.85 5.86
C LEU A 109 -3.82 14.51 7.21
N GLY A 110 -3.14 15.55 7.63
CA GLY A 110 -3.36 16.21 8.93
C GLY A 110 -2.96 15.36 10.14
N ILE A 111 -2.06 14.38 9.96
CA ILE A 111 -1.51 13.53 11.02
C ILE A 111 -0.36 14.26 11.72
N GLU A 112 -0.60 14.71 12.95
CA GLU A 112 0.42 15.35 13.79
C GLU A 112 0.35 14.84 15.24
N PRO A 113 1.47 14.37 15.79
CA PRO A 113 2.73 14.10 15.11
C PRO A 113 2.61 12.90 14.16
N PRO A 114 3.48 12.78 13.12
CA PRO A 114 3.55 11.58 12.30
C PRO A 114 3.97 10.38 13.17
N CYS A 115 3.55 9.18 12.78
CA CYS A 115 4.03 7.96 13.43
C CYS A 115 5.49 7.67 13.06
N THR A 116 6.13 6.76 13.80
CA THR A 116 7.49 6.33 13.47
C THR A 116 7.50 5.39 12.28
N VAL A 117 8.63 5.34 11.56
CA VAL A 117 8.90 4.33 10.52
C VAL A 117 10.05 3.46 10.98
N SER A 118 9.94 2.17 10.80
CA SER A 118 10.99 1.19 11.08
C SER A 118 11.04 0.15 9.98
N SER A 119 12.13 -0.63 9.93
CA SER A 119 12.24 -1.77 9.02
C SER A 119 12.43 -3.08 9.82
N SER A 120 11.97 -4.17 9.25
CA SER A 120 12.14 -5.52 9.82
C SER A 120 12.11 -6.56 8.69
N ASP A 121 12.82 -7.66 8.89
CA ASP A 121 12.71 -8.80 7.98
C ASP A 121 11.32 -9.44 8.12
N MET A 122 10.62 -9.51 7.00
CA MET A 122 9.26 -10.05 6.92
C MET A 122 9.11 -10.91 5.67
N SER A 123 8.29 -11.95 5.76
CA SER A 123 7.93 -12.77 4.61
C SER A 123 6.51 -12.45 4.15
N GLY A 124 6.32 -12.32 2.83
CA GLY A 124 4.99 -12.25 2.23
C GLY A 124 4.31 -10.88 2.22
N VAL A 125 4.81 -9.89 2.97
CA VAL A 125 4.24 -8.54 3.02
C VAL A 125 5.31 -7.47 2.74
N ALA A 126 4.90 -6.36 2.15
CA ALA A 126 5.79 -5.23 1.87
C ALA A 126 5.93 -4.28 3.07
N GLY A 127 4.93 -4.21 3.91
CA GLY A 127 4.88 -3.41 5.13
C GLY A 127 3.57 -3.61 5.86
N PHE A 128 3.46 -3.03 7.06
CA PHE A 128 2.21 -2.92 7.82
C PHE A 128 2.26 -1.77 8.81
N TYR A 129 1.09 -1.25 9.17
CA TYR A 129 0.95 -0.29 10.25
C TYR A 129 0.64 -0.99 11.58
N SER A 130 1.50 -0.81 12.57
CA SER A 130 1.30 -1.34 13.92
C SER A 130 0.45 -0.41 14.77
N PHE A 131 -0.81 -0.77 15.00
CA PHE A 131 -1.72 -0.03 15.87
C PHE A 131 -1.20 0.13 17.31
N ALA A 132 -0.58 -0.93 17.84
CA ALA A 132 -0.09 -0.95 19.22
C ALA A 132 1.08 0.01 19.42
N LYS A 133 1.97 0.10 18.44
CA LYS A 133 3.21 0.90 18.52
C LYS A 133 3.09 2.26 17.85
N ASP A 134 1.99 2.52 17.11
CA ASP A 134 1.87 3.70 16.24
C ASP A 134 3.08 3.83 15.28
N THR A 135 3.39 2.76 14.58
CA THR A 135 4.61 2.65 13.77
C THR A 135 4.29 1.97 12.45
N ILE A 136 4.80 2.51 11.35
CA ILE A 136 4.86 1.82 10.07
C ILE A 136 6.10 0.93 10.07
N VAL A 137 5.92 -0.36 9.78
CA VAL A 137 7.00 -1.32 9.64
C VAL A 137 7.10 -1.72 8.18
N LEU A 138 8.24 -1.46 7.55
CA LEU A 138 8.52 -1.80 6.16
C LEU A 138 9.40 -3.05 6.08
N ASN A 139 9.23 -3.83 5.02
CA ASN A 139 10.07 -5.02 4.80
C ASN A 139 11.50 -4.61 4.47
N ALA A 140 12.45 -4.97 5.33
CA ALA A 140 13.86 -4.69 5.16
C ALA A 140 14.42 -5.28 3.85
N GLY A 141 13.94 -6.45 3.45
CA GLY A 141 14.28 -7.07 2.17
C GLY A 141 13.85 -6.23 0.97
N SER A 142 12.69 -5.57 1.04
CA SER A 142 12.22 -4.64 0.00
C SER A 142 13.07 -3.37 -0.06
N LEU A 143 13.49 -2.84 1.10
CA LEU A 143 14.33 -1.64 1.18
C LEU A 143 15.76 -1.90 0.71
N SER A 144 16.32 -3.06 1.05
CA SER A 144 17.72 -3.42 0.75
C SER A 144 17.93 -3.98 -0.66
N LYS A 145 16.88 -4.22 -1.42
CA LYS A 145 16.97 -4.89 -2.73
C LYS A 145 17.82 -4.13 -3.73
N GLN A 146 18.80 -4.83 -4.33
CA GLN A 146 19.67 -4.31 -5.39
C GLN A 146 19.99 -5.42 -6.42
N PRO A 147 19.75 -5.19 -7.72
CA PRO A 147 19.01 -4.04 -8.27
C PRO A 147 17.53 -4.10 -7.89
N MET A 148 16.92 -2.94 -7.63
CA MET A 148 15.48 -2.79 -7.51
C MET A 148 14.87 -2.62 -8.91
N THR A 149 13.72 -3.21 -9.17
CA THR A 149 12.96 -2.97 -10.39
C THR A 149 12.00 -1.78 -10.22
N LEU A 150 11.55 -1.20 -11.34
CA LEU A 150 10.56 -0.11 -11.31
C LEU A 150 9.25 -0.55 -10.65
N LEU A 151 8.84 -1.81 -10.82
CA LEU A 151 7.65 -2.35 -10.18
C LEU A 151 7.81 -2.37 -8.65
N GLU A 152 8.96 -2.81 -8.16
CA GLU A 152 9.26 -2.85 -6.72
C GLU A 152 9.33 -1.44 -6.11
N ALA A 153 9.90 -0.48 -6.83
CA ALA A 153 9.90 0.91 -6.39
C ALA A 153 8.47 1.50 -6.32
N LYS A 154 7.62 1.19 -7.30
CA LYS A 154 6.21 1.57 -7.27
C LYS A 154 5.44 0.88 -6.15
N THR A 155 5.71 -0.40 -5.90
CA THR A 155 5.11 -1.15 -4.78
C THR A 155 5.51 -0.53 -3.44
N LEU A 156 6.79 -0.15 -3.28
CA LEU A 156 7.25 0.51 -2.06
C LEU A 156 6.54 1.85 -1.83
N LEU A 157 6.41 2.66 -2.87
CA LEU A 157 5.67 3.92 -2.82
C LEU A 157 4.20 3.72 -2.43
N ASP A 158 3.52 2.76 -3.07
CA ASP A 158 2.14 2.38 -2.78
C ASP A 158 1.99 1.91 -1.32
N THR A 159 2.92 1.07 -0.85
CA THR A 159 2.94 0.58 0.53
C THR A 159 3.04 1.73 1.54
N VAL A 160 3.94 2.69 1.33
CA VAL A 160 4.07 3.84 2.26
C VAL A 160 2.78 4.67 2.28
N CYS A 161 2.14 4.91 1.13
CA CYS A 161 0.85 5.58 1.07
C CYS A 161 -0.23 4.82 1.84
N HIS A 162 -0.33 3.51 1.61
CA HIS A 162 -1.29 2.61 2.23
C HIS A 162 -1.16 2.58 3.75
N GLU A 163 0.04 2.36 4.26
CA GLU A 163 0.29 2.27 5.71
C GLU A 163 0.12 3.62 6.40
N THR A 164 0.47 4.71 5.73
CA THR A 164 0.21 6.05 6.24
C THR A 164 -1.29 6.33 6.36
N TYR A 165 -2.09 5.83 5.42
CA TYR A 165 -3.55 5.96 5.49
C TYR A 165 -4.13 5.19 6.68
N HIS A 166 -3.63 4.01 7.01
CA HIS A 166 -4.02 3.29 8.25
C HIS A 166 -3.73 4.10 9.51
N ALA A 167 -2.62 4.84 9.55
CA ALA A 167 -2.34 5.76 10.64
C ALA A 167 -3.38 6.90 10.73
N MET A 168 -3.88 7.41 9.60
CA MET A 168 -4.97 8.38 9.56
C MET A 168 -6.28 7.76 10.04
N GLN A 169 -6.66 6.58 9.53
CA GLN A 169 -7.87 5.86 9.96
C GLN A 169 -7.91 5.68 11.48
N ARG A 170 -6.80 5.25 12.10
CA ARG A 170 -6.71 5.13 13.56
C ARG A 170 -7.06 6.43 14.27
N ARG A 171 -6.53 7.56 13.81
CA ARG A 171 -6.78 8.88 14.40
C ARG A 171 -8.21 9.34 14.17
N ALA A 172 -8.75 9.06 13.00
CA ALA A 172 -10.15 9.35 12.64
C ALA A 172 -11.16 8.61 13.50
N LEU A 173 -10.81 7.47 14.10
CA LEU A 173 -11.70 6.81 15.08
C LEU A 173 -12.04 7.68 16.30
N ARG A 174 -11.18 8.65 16.63
CA ARG A 174 -11.38 9.56 17.78
C ARG A 174 -11.97 10.90 17.35
N SER A 175 -11.60 11.38 16.17
CA SER A 175 -11.97 12.71 15.66
C SER A 175 -12.22 12.65 14.15
N PRO A 176 -13.32 12.00 13.70
CA PRO A 176 -13.54 11.74 12.27
C PRO A 176 -13.57 13.04 11.45
N SER A 177 -14.30 14.05 11.88
CA SER A 177 -14.45 15.32 11.17
C SER A 177 -13.13 16.06 10.94
N LYS A 178 -12.14 15.90 11.85
CA LYS A 178 -10.79 16.47 11.68
C LYS A 178 -10.10 15.95 10.41
N TYR A 179 -10.43 14.72 9.99
CA TYR A 179 -9.83 14.03 8.85
C TYR A 179 -10.77 13.94 7.65
N GLY A 180 -11.86 14.71 7.64
CA GLY A 180 -12.86 14.66 6.57
C GLY A 180 -13.59 13.32 6.46
N VAL A 181 -13.64 12.54 7.54
CA VAL A 181 -14.27 11.23 7.61
C VAL A 181 -15.64 11.36 8.27
N SER A 182 -16.66 10.73 7.70
CA SER A 182 -17.98 10.71 8.30
C SER A 182 -18.00 9.87 9.59
N LYS A 183 -18.93 10.19 10.50
CA LYS A 183 -19.13 9.39 11.73
C LYS A 183 -19.53 7.94 11.40
N ALA A 184 -20.29 7.74 10.33
CA ALA A 184 -20.70 6.43 9.86
C ALA A 184 -19.49 5.59 9.40
N GLU A 185 -18.63 6.16 8.58
CA GLU A 185 -17.39 5.51 8.10
C GLU A 185 -16.44 5.19 9.25
N ALA A 186 -16.20 6.13 10.17
CA ALA A 186 -15.40 5.89 11.37
C ALA A 186 -15.98 4.75 12.25
N LYS A 187 -17.32 4.62 12.31
CA LYS A 187 -17.98 3.52 13.00
C LYS A 187 -17.71 2.18 12.31
N ILE A 188 -17.78 2.13 10.97
CA ILE A 188 -17.48 0.93 10.17
C ILE A 188 -16.01 0.52 10.42
N TRP A 189 -15.06 1.44 10.32
CA TRP A 189 -13.66 1.17 10.60
C TRP A 189 -13.43 0.67 12.03
N ARG A 190 -14.10 1.26 13.02
CA ARG A 190 -13.99 0.81 14.42
C ARG A 190 -14.46 -0.62 14.60
N ILE A 191 -15.56 -1.02 13.95
CA ILE A 191 -16.05 -2.40 13.98
C ILE A 191 -15.06 -3.33 13.28
N ASN A 192 -14.54 -2.92 12.12
CA ASN A 192 -13.58 -3.73 11.37
C ASN A 192 -12.28 -3.93 12.14
N PHE A 193 -11.68 -2.87 12.69
CA PHE A 193 -10.46 -3.02 13.50
C PHE A 193 -10.62 -3.92 14.73
N LYS A 194 -11.81 -4.00 15.30
CA LYS A 194 -12.11 -4.95 16.40
C LYS A 194 -12.19 -6.39 15.94
N ASN A 195 -12.53 -6.61 14.67
CA ASN A 195 -12.72 -7.92 14.05
C ASN A 195 -11.77 -8.11 12.86
N TYR A 196 -10.58 -7.50 12.95
CA TYR A 196 -9.61 -7.51 11.88
C TYR A 196 -9.16 -8.94 11.56
N ILE A 197 -9.08 -9.23 10.28
CA ILE A 197 -8.65 -10.52 9.75
C ILE A 197 -7.26 -10.33 9.17
N GLU A 198 -6.28 -11.02 9.72
CA GLU A 198 -4.92 -10.99 9.21
C GLU A 198 -4.82 -11.71 7.86
N PRO A 199 -3.89 -11.30 6.97
CA PRO A 199 -3.75 -11.92 5.64
C PRO A 199 -3.43 -13.42 5.72
N GLU A 200 -2.72 -13.88 6.76
CA GLU A 200 -2.40 -15.29 6.99
C GLU A 200 -3.62 -16.13 7.38
N GLN A 201 -4.63 -15.52 7.99
CA GLN A 201 -5.87 -16.19 8.39
C GLN A 201 -6.77 -16.43 7.18
N ASN A 202 -6.96 -15.42 6.35
CA ASN A 202 -7.77 -15.50 5.14
C ASN A 202 -7.44 -14.34 4.19
N PRO A 203 -6.57 -14.56 3.18
CA PRO A 203 -6.13 -13.51 2.26
C PRO A 203 -7.27 -12.82 1.49
N GLU A 204 -8.30 -13.58 1.11
CA GLU A 204 -9.45 -13.02 0.38
C GLU A 204 -10.24 -12.07 1.29
N ARG A 205 -10.63 -12.52 2.46
CA ARG A 205 -11.39 -11.70 3.42
C ARG A 205 -10.58 -10.51 3.93
N TYR A 206 -9.26 -10.66 4.06
CA TYR A 206 -8.35 -9.56 4.39
C TYR A 206 -8.52 -8.40 3.39
N MET A 207 -8.43 -8.68 2.10
CA MET A 207 -8.50 -7.65 1.05
C MET A 207 -9.86 -6.94 0.97
N PHE A 208 -10.94 -7.60 1.42
CA PHE A 208 -12.30 -7.04 1.39
C PHE A 208 -12.71 -6.33 2.68
N GLN A 209 -11.81 -6.17 3.63
CA GLN A 209 -12.11 -5.41 4.84
C GLN A 209 -12.26 -3.92 4.51
N PRO A 210 -13.26 -3.22 5.06
CA PRO A 210 -13.49 -1.80 4.79
C PRO A 210 -12.25 -0.93 5.01
N VAL A 211 -11.43 -1.20 6.02
CA VAL A 211 -10.20 -0.46 6.29
C VAL A 211 -9.15 -0.69 5.20
N GLU A 212 -9.02 -1.92 4.71
CA GLU A 212 -8.08 -2.25 3.64
C GLU A 212 -8.51 -1.64 2.30
N ILE A 213 -9.79 -1.78 1.95
CA ILE A 213 -10.33 -1.21 0.70
C ILE A 213 -10.10 0.30 0.65
N THR A 214 -10.39 1.01 1.74
CA THR A 214 -10.22 2.47 1.75
C THR A 214 -8.74 2.88 1.71
N ALA A 215 -7.83 2.13 2.35
CA ALA A 215 -6.40 2.36 2.26
C ALA A 215 -5.84 2.07 0.86
N TYR A 216 -6.26 0.97 0.22
CA TYR A 216 -5.91 0.67 -1.18
C TYR A 216 -6.44 1.72 -2.15
N ASN A 217 -7.67 2.17 -1.97
CA ASN A 217 -8.27 3.21 -2.82
C ASN A 217 -7.49 4.52 -2.70
N PHE A 218 -7.11 4.91 -1.49
CA PHE A 218 -6.29 6.10 -1.28
C PHE A 218 -4.93 5.98 -1.96
N ALA A 219 -4.16 4.92 -1.68
CA ALA A 219 -2.84 4.71 -2.25
C ALA A 219 -2.89 4.69 -3.79
N SER A 220 -3.81 3.91 -4.37
CA SER A 220 -4.00 3.83 -5.82
C SER A 220 -4.42 5.17 -6.44
N ALA A 221 -5.20 5.99 -5.73
CA ALA A 221 -5.61 7.30 -6.23
C ALA A 221 -4.44 8.29 -6.20
N VAL A 222 -3.60 8.28 -5.15
CA VAL A 222 -2.37 9.08 -5.07
C VAL A 222 -1.41 8.71 -6.21
N ILE A 223 -1.20 7.42 -6.45
CA ILE A 223 -0.34 6.93 -7.55
C ILE A 223 -0.89 7.37 -8.92
N ARG A 224 -2.20 7.32 -9.12
CA ARG A 224 -2.82 7.83 -10.36
C ARG A 224 -2.67 9.33 -10.52
N GLU A 225 -2.75 10.10 -9.45
CA GLU A 225 -2.56 11.55 -9.49
C GLU A 225 -1.13 11.91 -9.91
N ILE A 226 -0.13 11.13 -9.48
CA ILE A 226 1.27 11.34 -9.85
C ILE A 226 1.54 10.96 -11.31
N TYR A 227 1.00 9.82 -11.79
CA TYR A 227 1.37 9.23 -13.09
C TYR A 227 0.28 9.30 -14.16
N GLY A 228 -0.96 9.65 -13.80
CA GLY A 228 -2.10 9.60 -14.70
C GLY A 228 -2.35 10.88 -15.51
N LYS A 229 -1.56 11.93 -15.32
CA LYS A 229 -1.65 13.21 -16.05
C LYS A 229 -0.71 13.28 -17.26
N GLY A 230 -0.27 12.11 -17.78
CA GLY A 230 0.59 12.00 -18.95
C GLY A 230 -0.17 11.54 -20.18
#